data_be7143667eca50471ecf04ab40cb666a
#
_entry.id   be7143667eca50471ecf04ab40cb666a
#
_cell.length_a   1.000
_cell.length_b   1.000
_cell.length_c   1.000
_cell.angle_alpha   90.00
_cell.angle_beta   90.00
_cell.angle_gamma   90.00
#
_symmetry.space_group_name_H-M   'P 1'
#
loop_
_entity.id
_entity.type
_entity.pdbx_description
1 polymer ?
#
loop_
_entity_poly.entity_id
_entity_poly.type
_entity_poly.pdbx_seq_one_letter_code
_entity_poly.pdbx_strand_id
1 'polypeptide(L)'
;DGFHYSRKNIKMIRNILEKHRIKVVINQWGLPYLPILVLRKACGKQNIKIVSVYHNDPGTNARLKIVEEQIKQVAGKWCKIILKIKWHIFRIATGVSMHYVYNYSDRYMLLSQSFVSSFKRFAYLTKNDKVQILPNPITIPSSDFVFDFLQKRKEVLYVGRIDENQKRIHRIIDTWALLEASFPDWKLIIVGDGVEKRNLVGKVIQLKLNNVVFEGFQNPSLYYKRASILMLTSEYEGFGLVVVEAMSFGVIPVVYGSYSAVYDIISDGLDGVILPYNKKGYDTE
;
A
#
# COMPACT_ATOMS: atom_id res chain seq x y z
N ASP A 1 -10.10 22.28 -7.08
CA ASP A 1 -9.99 21.01 -7.80
C ASP A 1 -8.86 21.02 -8.82
N GLY A 2 -7.66 20.64 -8.37
CA GLY A 2 -6.45 20.61 -9.21
C GLY A 2 -6.44 19.56 -10.31
N PHE A 3 -7.51 18.72 -10.40
CA PHE A 3 -7.61 17.63 -11.36
C PHE A 3 -8.33 18.00 -12.67
N HIS A 4 -8.91 19.19 -12.76
CA HIS A 4 -9.61 19.59 -13.97
C HIS A 4 -8.68 20.34 -14.93
N TYR A 5 -8.64 19.86 -16.18
CA TYR A 5 -8.00 20.60 -17.26
C TYR A 5 -8.81 21.88 -17.52
N SER A 6 -8.26 23.02 -17.10
CA SER A 6 -8.83 24.33 -17.38
C SER A 6 -7.75 25.38 -17.61
N ARG A 7 -8.04 26.38 -18.45
CA ARG A 7 -7.14 27.49 -18.67
C ARG A 7 -6.84 28.25 -17.37
N LYS A 8 -7.82 28.33 -16.46
CA LYS A 8 -7.67 28.97 -15.13
C LYS A 8 -6.64 28.25 -14.28
N ASN A 9 -6.74 26.90 -14.17
CA ASN A 9 -5.80 26.09 -13.38
C ASN A 9 -4.39 26.16 -13.95
N ILE A 10 -4.23 26.09 -15.27
CA ILE A 10 -2.93 26.18 -15.94
C ILE A 10 -2.29 27.53 -15.64
N LYS A 11 -3.04 28.66 -15.75
CA LYS A 11 -2.55 30.01 -15.46
C LYS A 11 -2.16 30.14 -13.98
N MET A 12 -2.99 29.62 -13.07
CA MET A 12 -2.72 29.68 -11.62
C MET A 12 -1.43 28.93 -11.28
N ILE A 13 -1.24 27.72 -11.78
CA ILE A 13 -0.03 26.92 -11.54
C ILE A 13 1.18 27.63 -12.15
N ARG A 14 1.09 28.16 -13.36
CA ARG A 14 2.17 28.93 -14.00
C ARG A 14 2.61 30.09 -13.13
N ASN A 15 1.68 30.89 -12.64
CA ASN A 15 1.98 32.01 -11.76
C ASN A 15 2.72 31.58 -10.49
N ILE A 16 2.33 30.41 -9.90
CA ILE A 16 3.02 29.85 -8.73
C ILE A 16 4.46 29.46 -9.10
N LEU A 17 4.64 28.75 -10.22
CA LEU A 17 5.95 28.31 -10.71
C LEU A 17 6.89 29.51 -10.92
N GLU A 18 6.40 30.57 -11.52
CA GLU A 18 7.15 31.81 -11.80
C GLU A 18 7.44 32.59 -10.51
N LYS A 19 6.40 32.87 -9.71
CA LYS A 19 6.52 33.61 -8.45
C LYS A 19 7.56 33.01 -7.50
N HIS A 20 7.57 31.68 -7.38
CA HIS A 20 8.47 30.96 -6.47
C HIS A 20 9.73 30.43 -7.15
N ARG A 21 9.97 30.76 -8.43
CA ARG A 21 11.15 30.32 -9.22
C ARG A 21 11.36 28.80 -9.14
N ILE A 22 10.26 28.04 -9.23
CA ILE A 22 10.29 26.57 -9.09
C ILE A 22 11.11 25.97 -10.25
N LYS A 23 12.04 25.07 -9.91
CA LYS A 23 12.88 24.32 -10.87
C LYS A 23 12.46 22.88 -11.02
N VAL A 24 11.88 22.31 -9.99
CA VAL A 24 11.43 20.91 -9.94
C VAL A 24 10.02 20.83 -9.37
N VAL A 25 9.16 20.06 -10.02
CA VAL A 25 7.80 19.75 -9.54
C VAL A 25 7.74 18.25 -9.25
N ILE A 26 7.31 17.90 -8.07
CA ILE A 26 7.02 16.50 -7.70
C ILE A 26 5.53 16.25 -7.91
N ASN A 27 5.21 15.41 -8.88
CA ASN A 27 3.86 14.95 -9.16
C ASN A 27 3.59 13.66 -8.37
N GLN A 28 2.85 13.75 -7.27
CA GLN A 28 2.48 12.60 -6.44
C GLN A 28 1.43 11.67 -7.09
N TRP A 29 1.00 11.98 -8.31
CA TRP A 29 -0.02 11.26 -9.05
C TRP A 29 0.56 10.56 -10.28
N GLY A 30 1.32 9.51 -10.05
CA GLY A 30 2.02 8.76 -11.10
C GLY A 30 1.12 7.96 -12.04
N LEU A 31 -0.21 7.89 -11.80
CA LEU A 31 -1.15 7.14 -12.64
C LEU A 31 -2.04 8.03 -13.51
N PRO A 32 -2.80 9.02 -13.00
CA PRO A 32 -3.72 9.80 -13.85
C PRO A 32 -2.95 10.74 -14.77
N TYR A 33 -3.30 10.74 -16.06
CA TYR A 33 -2.63 11.58 -17.06
C TYR A 33 -2.99 13.08 -16.97
N LEU A 34 -4.16 13.42 -16.41
CA LEU A 34 -4.61 14.81 -16.35
C LEU A 34 -3.67 15.73 -15.54
N PRO A 35 -3.19 15.37 -14.33
CA PRO A 35 -2.27 16.19 -13.59
C PRO A 35 -1.00 16.51 -14.36
N ILE A 36 -0.36 15.53 -14.98
CA ILE A 36 0.88 15.74 -15.73
C ILE A 36 0.64 16.61 -16.98
N LEU A 37 -0.52 16.45 -17.64
CA LEU A 37 -0.91 17.29 -18.77
C LEU A 37 -1.03 18.76 -18.36
N VAL A 38 -1.71 19.03 -17.24
CA VAL A 38 -1.87 20.38 -16.70
C VAL A 38 -0.51 20.97 -16.29
N LEU A 39 0.34 20.19 -15.62
CA LEU A 39 1.69 20.61 -15.21
C LEU A 39 2.55 20.95 -16.42
N ARG A 40 2.61 20.10 -17.45
CA ARG A 40 3.39 20.38 -18.68
C ARG A 40 2.90 21.64 -19.41
N LYS A 41 1.59 21.84 -19.46
CA LYS A 41 1.01 23.09 -20.03
C LYS A 41 1.34 24.33 -19.18
N ALA A 42 1.38 24.19 -17.87
CA ALA A 42 1.75 25.27 -16.96
C ALA A 42 3.25 25.61 -17.07
N CYS A 43 4.12 24.61 -17.13
CA CYS A 43 5.57 24.81 -17.33
C CYS A 43 5.90 25.53 -18.65
N GLY A 44 5.10 25.29 -19.70
CA GLY A 44 5.31 25.92 -21.01
C GLY A 44 6.71 25.65 -21.58
N LYS A 45 7.46 26.72 -21.90
CA LYS A 45 8.85 26.64 -22.39
C LYS A 45 9.91 26.74 -21.28
N GLN A 46 9.50 26.83 -20.02
CA GLN A 46 10.42 26.93 -18.88
C GLN A 46 11.13 25.59 -18.66
N ASN A 47 12.41 25.62 -18.30
CA ASN A 47 13.19 24.41 -17.99
C ASN A 47 12.88 23.91 -16.56
N ILE A 48 11.63 23.49 -16.36
CA ILE A 48 11.16 22.92 -15.09
C ILE A 48 11.09 21.40 -15.24
N LYS A 49 11.75 20.69 -14.34
CA LYS A 49 11.74 19.24 -14.31
C LYS A 49 10.50 18.72 -13.59
N ILE A 50 9.90 17.67 -14.09
CA ILE A 50 8.76 16.99 -13.44
C ILE A 50 9.19 15.59 -13.08
N VAL A 51 9.09 15.28 -11.80
CA VAL A 51 9.30 13.95 -11.23
C VAL A 51 7.95 13.39 -10.84
N SER A 52 7.50 12.29 -11.45
CA SER A 52 6.26 11.63 -11.07
C SER A 52 6.54 10.44 -10.15
N VAL A 53 5.75 10.30 -9.10
CA VAL A 53 5.88 9.22 -8.10
C VAL A 53 4.64 8.34 -8.16
N TYR A 54 4.83 7.04 -8.21
CA TYR A 54 3.73 6.07 -8.15
C TYR A 54 3.79 5.27 -6.85
N HIS A 55 2.76 5.44 -6.02
CA HIS A 55 2.74 4.97 -4.63
C HIS A 55 2.20 3.55 -4.42
N ASN A 56 1.77 2.87 -5.49
CA ASN A 56 1.19 1.53 -5.39
C ASN A 56 1.96 0.51 -6.23
N ASP A 57 1.70 -0.77 -6.01
CA ASP A 57 2.14 -1.81 -6.93
C ASP A 57 1.48 -1.59 -8.31
N PRO A 58 2.25 -1.44 -9.40
CA PRO A 58 1.70 -1.24 -10.74
C PRO A 58 0.77 -2.37 -11.21
N GLY A 59 1.00 -3.60 -10.72
CA GLY A 59 0.18 -4.76 -11.02
C GLY A 59 -1.16 -4.80 -10.27
N THR A 60 -1.34 -3.98 -9.24
CA THR A 60 -2.52 -3.97 -8.39
C THR A 60 -3.26 -2.65 -8.47
N ASN A 61 -4.32 -2.60 -9.27
CA ASN A 61 -5.18 -1.44 -9.39
C ASN A 61 -6.54 -1.72 -8.74
N ALA A 62 -7.00 -0.86 -7.83
CA ALA A 62 -8.26 -1.02 -7.12
C ALA A 62 -9.47 -1.21 -8.08
N ARG A 63 -9.50 -0.47 -9.20
CA ARG A 63 -10.57 -0.61 -10.20
C ARG A 63 -10.57 -1.99 -10.85
N LEU A 64 -9.39 -2.53 -11.15
CA LEU A 64 -9.27 -3.86 -11.75
C LEU A 64 -9.65 -4.94 -10.75
N LYS A 65 -9.24 -4.81 -9.48
CA LYS A 65 -9.62 -5.74 -8.41
C LYS A 65 -11.13 -5.79 -8.18
N ILE A 66 -11.80 -4.65 -8.16
CA ILE A 66 -13.27 -4.59 -8.05
C ILE A 66 -13.93 -5.40 -9.18
N VAL A 67 -13.46 -5.24 -10.41
CA VAL A 67 -14.03 -5.98 -11.56
C VAL A 67 -13.67 -7.47 -11.47
N GLU A 68 -12.47 -7.82 -11.01
CA GLU A 68 -12.07 -9.21 -10.78
C GLU A 68 -12.97 -9.91 -9.74
N GLU A 69 -13.31 -9.23 -8.66
CA GLU A 69 -14.24 -9.75 -7.66
C GLU A 69 -15.66 -9.90 -8.21
N GLN A 70 -16.14 -8.93 -8.98
CA GLN A 70 -17.42 -9.03 -9.68
C GLN A 70 -17.45 -10.25 -10.62
N ILE A 71 -16.35 -10.53 -11.34
CA ILE A 71 -16.23 -11.70 -12.22
C ILE A 71 -16.33 -13.02 -11.44
N LYS A 72 -15.78 -13.07 -10.22
CA LYS A 72 -15.85 -14.25 -9.35
C LYS A 72 -17.26 -14.51 -8.83
N GLN A 73 -17.98 -13.46 -8.47
CA GLN A 73 -19.31 -13.54 -7.84
C GLN A 73 -20.46 -13.82 -8.82
N VAL A 74 -20.31 -13.41 -10.08
CA VAL A 74 -21.36 -13.56 -11.09
C VAL A 74 -21.46 -14.98 -11.62
N ALA A 75 -22.67 -15.57 -11.62
CA ALA A 75 -22.92 -16.91 -12.12
C ALA A 75 -23.11 -17.00 -13.65
N GLY A 76 -23.66 -15.96 -14.29
CA GLY A 76 -24.03 -15.95 -15.70
C GLY A 76 -22.83 -15.85 -16.66
N LYS A 77 -22.73 -16.74 -17.66
CA LYS A 77 -21.63 -16.72 -18.65
C LYS A 77 -21.52 -15.39 -19.40
N TRP A 78 -22.64 -14.84 -19.86
CA TRP A 78 -22.68 -13.56 -20.60
C TRP A 78 -22.21 -12.38 -19.73
N CYS A 79 -22.66 -12.32 -18.49
CA CYS A 79 -22.21 -11.28 -17.55
C CYS A 79 -20.72 -11.39 -17.27
N LYS A 80 -20.16 -12.61 -17.15
CA LYS A 80 -18.72 -12.83 -17.02
C LYS A 80 -17.94 -12.32 -18.23
N ILE A 81 -18.46 -12.52 -19.44
CA ILE A 81 -17.82 -12.04 -20.69
C ILE A 81 -17.80 -10.51 -20.69
N ILE A 82 -18.92 -9.85 -20.40
CA ILE A 82 -19.01 -8.38 -20.34
C ILE A 82 -18.03 -7.82 -19.30
N LEU A 83 -17.97 -8.41 -18.10
CA LEU A 83 -17.04 -7.98 -17.06
C LEU A 83 -15.57 -8.21 -17.45
N LYS A 84 -15.24 -9.28 -18.14
CA LYS A 84 -13.89 -9.49 -18.70
C LYS A 84 -13.53 -8.43 -19.74
N ILE A 85 -14.45 -8.07 -20.63
CA ILE A 85 -14.25 -6.98 -21.61
C ILE A 85 -14.03 -5.66 -20.86
N LYS A 86 -14.85 -5.34 -19.86
CA LYS A 86 -14.71 -4.15 -19.01
C LYS A 86 -13.34 -4.15 -18.31
N TRP A 87 -12.89 -5.28 -17.79
CA TRP A 87 -11.57 -5.43 -17.18
C TRP A 87 -10.45 -5.10 -18.17
N HIS A 88 -10.51 -5.65 -19.39
CA HIS A 88 -9.51 -5.37 -20.44
C HIS A 88 -9.47 -3.90 -20.84
N ILE A 89 -10.64 -3.26 -20.99
CA ILE A 89 -10.74 -1.82 -21.29
C ILE A 89 -10.05 -1.01 -20.17
N PHE A 90 -10.38 -1.31 -18.90
CA PHE A 90 -9.78 -0.60 -17.77
C PHE A 90 -8.27 -0.86 -17.66
N ARG A 91 -7.84 -2.07 -17.95
CA ARG A 91 -6.40 -2.44 -17.98
C ARG A 91 -5.64 -1.63 -19.03
N ILE A 92 -6.19 -1.55 -20.26
CA ILE A 92 -5.59 -0.76 -21.35
C ILE A 92 -5.59 0.72 -20.99
N ALA A 93 -6.73 1.28 -20.59
CA ALA A 93 -6.84 2.69 -20.23
C ALA A 93 -5.86 3.09 -19.11
N THR A 94 -5.72 2.23 -18.10
CA THR A 94 -4.77 2.45 -17.00
C THR A 94 -3.33 2.41 -17.51
N GLY A 95 -2.98 1.42 -18.33
CA GLY A 95 -1.64 1.29 -18.91
C GLY A 95 -1.26 2.46 -19.81
N VAL A 96 -2.18 2.89 -20.67
CA VAL A 96 -1.99 4.08 -21.54
C VAL A 96 -1.81 5.34 -20.68
N SER A 97 -2.58 5.48 -19.61
CA SER A 97 -2.44 6.61 -18.69
C SER A 97 -1.08 6.62 -18.00
N MET A 98 -0.61 5.47 -17.50
CA MET A 98 0.74 5.33 -16.92
C MET A 98 1.83 5.63 -17.94
N HIS A 99 1.69 5.11 -19.16
CA HIS A 99 2.61 5.37 -20.27
C HIS A 99 2.72 6.87 -20.56
N TYR A 100 1.58 7.55 -20.61
CA TYR A 100 1.53 8.99 -20.80
C TYR A 100 2.27 9.74 -19.68
N VAL A 101 1.98 9.42 -18.42
CA VAL A 101 2.67 10.04 -17.28
C VAL A 101 4.18 9.80 -17.35
N TYR A 102 4.61 8.58 -17.64
CA TYR A 102 6.02 8.25 -17.80
C TYR A 102 6.70 9.09 -18.89
N ASN A 103 6.10 9.18 -20.09
CA ASN A 103 6.67 9.92 -21.22
C ASN A 103 6.80 11.42 -20.94
N TYR A 104 5.82 12.00 -20.26
CA TYR A 104 5.79 13.42 -19.94
C TYR A 104 6.48 13.78 -18.62
N SER A 105 7.05 12.82 -17.91
CA SER A 105 7.92 13.04 -16.75
C SER A 105 9.39 13.06 -17.16
N ASP A 106 10.22 13.82 -16.45
CA ASP A 106 11.69 13.77 -16.60
C ASP A 106 12.27 12.58 -15.83
N ARG A 107 11.66 12.21 -14.69
CA ARG A 107 11.92 11.00 -13.92
C ARG A 107 10.60 10.41 -13.44
N TYR A 108 10.58 9.10 -13.28
CA TYR A 108 9.44 8.36 -12.77
C TYR A 108 9.89 7.47 -11.63
N MET A 109 9.35 7.72 -10.43
CA MET A 109 9.78 7.03 -9.22
C MET A 109 8.82 5.90 -8.88
N LEU A 110 9.39 4.73 -8.60
CA LEU A 110 8.72 3.58 -8.03
C LEU A 110 9.26 3.34 -6.62
N LEU A 111 8.45 2.76 -5.74
CA LEU A 111 8.82 2.58 -4.33
C LEU A 111 9.68 1.34 -4.09
N SER A 112 9.74 0.40 -5.05
CA SER A 112 10.40 -0.89 -4.86
C SER A 112 10.98 -1.37 -6.19
N GLN A 113 12.11 -2.08 -6.12
CA GLN A 113 12.77 -2.67 -7.29
C GLN A 113 11.88 -3.72 -7.97
N SER A 114 11.15 -4.49 -7.18
CA SER A 114 10.21 -5.50 -7.67
C SER A 114 9.07 -4.94 -8.53
N PHE A 115 8.78 -3.63 -8.41
CA PHE A 115 7.76 -2.96 -9.20
C PHE A 115 8.19 -2.66 -10.64
N VAL A 116 9.48 -2.65 -10.95
CA VAL A 116 10.00 -2.21 -12.26
C VAL A 116 9.48 -3.07 -13.40
N SER A 117 9.57 -4.40 -13.26
CA SER A 117 9.13 -5.33 -14.31
C SER A 117 7.61 -5.26 -14.51
N SER A 118 6.86 -5.21 -13.43
CA SER A 118 5.40 -5.04 -13.42
C SER A 118 4.99 -3.72 -14.06
N PHE A 119 5.63 -2.61 -13.69
CA PHE A 119 5.38 -1.29 -14.27
C PHE A 119 5.66 -1.26 -15.77
N LYS A 120 6.82 -1.77 -16.20
CA LYS A 120 7.21 -1.83 -17.62
C LYS A 120 6.16 -2.56 -18.46
N ARG A 121 5.72 -3.74 -18.00
CA ARG A 121 4.69 -4.55 -18.67
C ARG A 121 3.32 -3.87 -18.64
N PHE A 122 2.95 -3.26 -17.50
CA PHE A 122 1.64 -2.66 -17.30
C PHE A 122 1.48 -1.37 -18.11
N ALA A 123 2.51 -0.56 -18.18
CA ALA A 123 2.52 0.70 -18.92
C ALA A 123 2.98 0.54 -20.39
N TYR A 124 3.16 -0.68 -20.88
CA TYR A 124 3.58 -0.96 -22.29
C TYR A 124 4.90 -0.28 -22.66
N LEU A 125 5.86 -0.26 -21.74
CA LEU A 125 7.14 0.39 -21.98
C LEU A 125 8.15 -0.58 -22.62
N THR A 126 8.86 -0.11 -23.65
CA THR A 126 10.02 -0.81 -24.20
C THR A 126 11.29 -0.51 -23.41
N LYS A 127 11.43 0.74 -22.97
CA LYS A 127 12.55 1.24 -22.15
C LYS A 127 12.03 1.79 -20.81
N ASN A 128 12.89 1.78 -19.81
CA ASN A 128 12.59 2.29 -18.46
C ASN A 128 13.72 3.20 -17.91
N ASP A 129 14.41 3.89 -18.81
CA ASP A 129 15.57 4.77 -18.53
C ASP A 129 15.25 5.95 -17.60
N LYS A 130 13.97 6.35 -17.51
CA LYS A 130 13.52 7.39 -16.57
C LYS A 130 13.12 6.86 -15.21
N VAL A 131 12.99 5.53 -15.05
CA VAL A 131 12.59 4.92 -13.78
C VAL A 131 13.72 5.01 -12.77
N GLN A 132 13.39 5.43 -11.56
CA GLN A 132 14.26 5.38 -10.39
C GLN A 132 13.51 4.77 -9.22
N ILE A 133 14.24 4.08 -8.36
CA ILE A 133 13.69 3.50 -7.14
C ILE A 133 13.92 4.47 -6.00
N LEU A 134 12.83 4.88 -5.35
CA LEU A 134 12.84 5.72 -4.17
C LEU A 134 11.79 5.20 -3.19
N PRO A 135 12.18 4.38 -2.22
CA PRO A 135 11.29 3.93 -1.17
C PRO A 135 10.69 5.10 -0.39
N ASN A 136 9.50 4.91 0.17
CA ASN A 136 8.94 5.90 1.07
C ASN A 136 9.82 6.05 2.31
N PRO A 137 10.10 7.28 2.77
CA PRO A 137 10.82 7.48 4.02
C PRO A 137 9.99 7.00 5.22
N ILE A 138 10.66 6.55 6.26
CA ILE A 138 10.02 6.29 7.55
C ILE A 138 9.55 7.63 8.11
N THR A 139 8.25 7.72 8.43
CA THR A 139 7.62 8.96 8.90
C THR A 139 7.62 9.09 10.43
N ILE A 140 7.82 7.98 11.12
CA ILE A 140 7.89 7.94 12.59
C ILE A 140 9.37 8.01 12.99
N PRO A 141 9.78 9.07 13.71
CA PRO A 141 11.16 9.18 14.15
C PRO A 141 11.53 8.01 15.09
N SER A 142 12.58 7.30 14.74
CA SER A 142 13.21 6.26 15.57
C SER A 142 14.63 6.63 15.96
N SER A 143 15.11 7.85 15.62
CA SER A 143 16.49 8.30 15.86
C SER A 143 16.90 8.24 17.33
N ASP A 144 15.95 8.51 18.24
CA ASP A 144 16.20 8.52 19.69
C ASP A 144 15.79 7.21 20.37
N PHE A 145 15.36 6.22 19.58
CA PHE A 145 14.99 4.91 20.10
C PHE A 145 16.22 4.01 20.21
N VAL A 146 16.59 3.67 21.43
CA VAL A 146 17.56 2.63 21.71
C VAL A 146 16.81 1.31 21.88
N PHE A 147 17.14 0.33 21.04
CA PHE A 147 16.52 -0.98 21.13
C PHE A 147 16.97 -1.67 22.44
N ASP A 148 15.98 -2.11 23.21
CA ASP A 148 16.19 -2.91 24.40
C ASP A 148 15.21 -4.10 24.38
N PHE A 149 15.76 -5.30 24.26
CA PHE A 149 14.97 -6.53 24.22
C PHE A 149 14.10 -6.70 25.49
N LEU A 150 14.59 -6.25 26.65
CA LEU A 150 13.85 -6.38 27.92
C LEU A 150 12.59 -5.51 27.98
N GLN A 151 12.49 -4.51 27.14
CA GLN A 151 11.29 -3.67 27.03
C GLN A 151 10.22 -4.27 26.10
N LYS A 152 10.58 -5.31 25.32
CA LYS A 152 9.63 -6.00 24.47
C LYS A 152 8.64 -6.83 25.27
N ARG A 153 7.37 -6.72 24.89
CA ARG A 153 6.28 -7.43 25.53
C ARG A 153 5.80 -8.57 24.63
N LYS A 154 5.15 -9.53 25.20
CA LYS A 154 4.44 -10.61 24.50
C LYS A 154 3.19 -10.04 23.80
N GLU A 155 3.40 -9.17 22.84
CA GLU A 155 2.36 -8.49 22.07
C GLU A 155 2.55 -8.74 20.58
N VAL A 156 1.49 -9.24 19.94
CA VAL A 156 1.31 -9.27 18.49
C VAL A 156 0.55 -8.01 18.11
N LEU A 157 1.09 -7.21 17.23
CA LEU A 157 0.60 -5.89 16.86
C LEU A 157 0.05 -5.89 15.44
N TYR A 158 -1.10 -5.29 15.25
CA TYR A 158 -1.59 -4.81 13.96
C TYR A 158 -1.68 -3.28 14.00
N VAL A 159 -1.18 -2.62 12.95
CA VAL A 159 -1.31 -1.17 12.77
C VAL A 159 -1.88 -0.87 11.39
N GLY A 160 -2.99 -0.16 11.34
CA GLY A 160 -3.55 0.28 10.08
C GLY A 160 -5.06 0.53 10.11
N ARG A 161 -5.58 0.92 8.96
CA ARG A 161 -7.02 1.09 8.78
C ARG A 161 -7.73 -0.26 8.88
N ILE A 162 -8.85 -0.30 9.57
CA ILE A 162 -9.69 -1.49 9.69
C ILE A 162 -10.61 -1.58 8.46
N ASP A 163 -10.17 -2.34 7.46
CA ASP A 163 -10.79 -2.48 6.14
C ASP A 163 -10.63 -3.92 5.63
N GLU A 164 -11.71 -4.60 5.41
CA GLU A 164 -11.71 -6.00 4.97
C GLU A 164 -11.36 -6.18 3.48
N ASN A 165 -11.56 -5.18 2.64
CA ASN A 165 -11.23 -5.31 1.23
C ASN A 165 -9.73 -5.33 0.98
N GLN A 166 -8.97 -4.58 1.79
CA GLN A 166 -7.53 -4.46 1.65
C GLN A 166 -6.77 -5.16 2.78
N LYS A 167 -7.09 -4.85 4.03
CA LYS A 167 -6.28 -5.23 5.20
C LYS A 167 -6.56 -6.62 5.74
N ARG A 168 -7.77 -7.16 5.48
CA ARG A 168 -8.14 -8.54 5.82
C ARG A 168 -7.86 -8.93 7.29
N ILE A 169 -8.19 -8.06 8.24
CA ILE A 169 -7.84 -8.21 9.66
C ILE A 169 -8.51 -9.43 10.28
N HIS A 170 -9.65 -9.88 9.73
CA HIS A 170 -10.29 -11.12 10.16
C HIS A 170 -9.32 -12.32 10.14
N ARG A 171 -8.36 -12.36 9.20
CA ARG A 171 -7.33 -13.42 9.12
C ARG A 171 -6.45 -13.43 10.37
N ILE A 172 -6.08 -12.24 10.89
CA ILE A 172 -5.30 -12.11 12.12
C ILE A 172 -6.11 -12.64 13.32
N ILE A 173 -7.40 -12.30 13.40
CA ILE A 173 -8.27 -12.77 14.48
C ILE A 173 -8.49 -14.29 14.39
N ASP A 174 -8.65 -14.85 13.17
CA ASP A 174 -8.78 -16.30 12.98
C ASP A 174 -7.51 -17.04 13.39
N THR A 175 -6.35 -16.52 13.00
CA THR A 175 -5.05 -17.06 13.43
C THR A 175 -4.90 -16.96 14.95
N TRP A 176 -5.27 -15.82 15.54
CA TRP A 176 -5.20 -15.61 16.99
C TRP A 176 -6.07 -16.60 17.75
N ALA A 177 -7.25 -16.92 17.23
CA ALA A 177 -8.16 -17.90 17.83
C ALA A 177 -7.53 -19.31 17.95
N LEU A 178 -6.60 -19.67 17.07
CA LEU A 178 -5.85 -20.92 17.13
C LEU A 178 -4.70 -20.87 18.14
N LEU A 179 -4.18 -19.69 18.43
CA LEU A 179 -2.95 -19.48 19.21
C LEU A 179 -3.21 -19.13 20.67
N GLU A 180 -4.30 -18.40 20.99
CA GLU A 180 -4.53 -17.82 22.31
C GLU A 180 -4.45 -18.82 23.45
N ALA A 181 -5.02 -20.02 23.28
CA ALA A 181 -5.00 -21.07 24.30
C ALA A 181 -3.58 -21.61 24.57
N SER A 182 -2.72 -21.64 23.56
CA SER A 182 -1.33 -22.11 23.68
C SER A 182 -0.39 -21.01 24.18
N PHE A 183 -0.77 -19.76 24.04
CA PHE A 183 0.04 -18.59 24.41
C PHE A 183 -0.75 -17.60 25.30
N PRO A 184 -1.20 -18.02 26.49
CA PRO A 184 -2.11 -17.23 27.34
C PRO A 184 -1.51 -15.90 27.81
N ASP A 185 -0.18 -15.78 27.83
CA ASP A 185 0.53 -14.57 28.24
C ASP A 185 0.66 -13.53 27.10
N TRP A 186 0.33 -13.91 25.87
CA TRP A 186 0.42 -13.00 24.73
C TRP A 186 -0.90 -12.25 24.52
N LYS A 187 -0.81 -11.07 23.90
CA LYS A 187 -1.97 -10.24 23.54
C LYS A 187 -1.91 -9.86 22.07
N LEU A 188 -3.06 -9.86 21.42
CA LEU A 188 -3.24 -9.25 20.11
C LEU A 188 -3.70 -7.80 20.30
N ILE A 189 -2.89 -6.84 19.83
CA ILE A 189 -3.17 -5.41 19.93
C ILE A 189 -3.49 -4.88 18.52
N ILE A 190 -4.67 -4.31 18.35
CA ILE A 190 -5.16 -3.77 17.08
C ILE A 190 -5.23 -2.25 17.20
N VAL A 191 -4.28 -1.57 16.53
CA VAL A 191 -4.19 -0.10 16.50
C VAL A 191 -4.70 0.41 15.16
N GLY A 192 -5.77 1.15 15.20
CA GLY A 192 -6.44 1.73 14.05
C GLY A 192 -7.95 1.80 14.19
N ASP A 193 -8.58 2.35 13.17
CA ASP A 193 -10.04 2.45 13.10
C ASP A 193 -10.52 2.22 11.67
N GLY A 194 -11.82 2.00 11.50
CA GLY A 194 -12.43 1.80 10.19
C GLY A 194 -13.81 1.16 10.26
N VAL A 195 -14.45 1.09 9.11
CA VAL A 195 -15.86 0.68 8.98
C VAL A 195 -16.14 -0.73 9.49
N GLU A 196 -15.15 -1.62 9.44
CA GLU A 196 -15.28 -3.03 9.82
C GLU A 196 -15.00 -3.32 11.31
N LYS A 197 -14.57 -2.33 12.08
CA LYS A 197 -14.22 -2.51 13.50
C LYS A 197 -15.33 -3.20 14.30
N ARG A 198 -16.58 -2.77 14.10
CA ARG A 198 -17.72 -3.34 14.84
C ARG A 198 -17.90 -4.83 14.54
N ASN A 199 -17.74 -5.23 13.29
CA ASN A 199 -17.85 -6.63 12.86
C ASN A 199 -16.72 -7.48 13.45
N LEU A 200 -15.49 -6.94 13.50
CA LEU A 200 -14.34 -7.65 14.08
C LEU A 200 -14.46 -7.80 15.61
N VAL A 201 -14.96 -6.78 16.31
CA VAL A 201 -15.28 -6.90 17.76
C VAL A 201 -16.33 -7.98 17.98
N GLY A 202 -17.40 -8.01 17.18
CA GLY A 202 -18.41 -9.07 17.24
C GLY A 202 -17.81 -10.47 17.02
N LYS A 203 -16.88 -10.61 16.08
CA LYS A 203 -16.15 -11.85 15.82
C LYS A 203 -15.30 -12.29 17.02
N VAL A 204 -14.58 -11.38 17.66
CA VAL A 204 -13.79 -11.65 18.89
C VAL A 204 -14.68 -12.19 20.00
N ILE A 205 -15.85 -11.57 20.22
CA ILE A 205 -16.85 -12.02 21.22
C ILE A 205 -17.38 -13.41 20.86
N GLN A 206 -17.75 -13.64 19.60
CA GLN A 206 -18.27 -14.93 19.12
C GLN A 206 -17.25 -16.06 19.32
N LEU A 207 -15.95 -15.77 19.08
CA LEU A 207 -14.86 -16.72 19.25
C LEU A 207 -14.40 -16.85 20.72
N LYS A 208 -14.98 -16.06 21.65
CA LYS A 208 -14.64 -16.04 23.09
C LYS A 208 -13.17 -15.75 23.37
N LEU A 209 -12.55 -14.89 22.55
CA LEU A 209 -11.17 -14.48 22.75
C LEU A 209 -11.05 -13.43 23.85
N ASN A 210 -10.10 -13.58 24.76
CA ASN A 210 -9.92 -12.75 25.96
C ASN A 210 -8.73 -11.79 25.84
N ASN A 211 -7.75 -12.13 25.01
CA ASN A 211 -6.46 -11.40 24.88
C ASN A 211 -6.39 -10.57 23.59
N VAL A 212 -7.51 -10.00 23.14
CA VAL A 212 -7.58 -9.11 21.97
C VAL A 212 -7.99 -7.71 22.43
N VAL A 213 -7.18 -6.70 22.07
CA VAL A 213 -7.41 -5.30 22.46
C VAL A 213 -7.51 -4.43 21.23
N PHE A 214 -8.60 -3.65 21.10
CA PHE A 214 -8.79 -2.64 20.06
C PHE A 214 -8.52 -1.25 20.63
N GLU A 215 -7.37 -0.68 20.30
CA GLU A 215 -6.90 0.61 20.83
C GLU A 215 -7.52 1.83 20.10
N GLY A 216 -8.17 1.60 18.95
CA GLY A 216 -8.64 2.70 18.10
C GLY A 216 -7.50 3.38 17.37
N PHE A 217 -7.77 4.59 16.85
CA PHE A 217 -6.76 5.40 16.16
C PHE A 217 -5.82 6.03 17.21
N GLN A 218 -4.57 5.58 17.22
CA GLN A 218 -3.53 6.02 18.15
C GLN A 218 -2.20 6.30 17.42
N ASN A 219 -1.27 6.95 18.10
CA ASN A 219 0.12 7.06 17.63
C ASN A 219 0.79 5.68 17.71
N PRO A 220 1.18 5.06 16.60
CA PRO A 220 1.69 3.69 16.61
C PRO A 220 3.09 3.57 17.22
N SER A 221 3.86 4.66 17.35
CA SER A 221 5.22 4.62 17.89
C SER A 221 5.29 4.03 19.30
N LEU A 222 4.28 4.29 20.14
CA LEU A 222 4.19 3.77 21.49
C LEU A 222 4.03 2.23 21.50
N TYR A 223 3.35 1.70 20.50
CA TYR A 223 3.12 0.26 20.34
C TYR A 223 4.34 -0.42 19.70
N TYR A 224 4.96 0.19 18.69
CA TYR A 224 6.19 -0.33 18.09
C TYR A 224 7.33 -0.48 19.11
N LYS A 225 7.46 0.45 20.06
CA LYS A 225 8.49 0.38 21.11
C LYS A 225 8.39 -0.89 21.94
N ARG A 226 7.16 -1.37 22.23
CA ARG A 226 6.94 -2.47 23.17
C ARG A 226 6.54 -3.80 22.52
N ALA A 227 5.90 -3.78 21.36
CA ALA A 227 5.45 -5.01 20.69
C ALA A 227 6.63 -5.86 20.20
N SER A 228 6.47 -7.18 20.22
CA SER A 228 7.47 -8.12 19.72
C SER A 228 7.26 -8.48 18.25
N ILE A 229 6.02 -8.64 17.82
CA ILE A 229 5.65 -9.11 16.49
C ILE A 229 4.67 -8.13 15.85
N LEU A 230 4.88 -7.80 14.57
CA LEU A 230 3.86 -7.14 13.73
C LEU A 230 3.24 -8.21 12.82
N MET A 231 1.92 -8.26 12.74
CA MET A 231 1.21 -9.13 11.81
C MET A 231 0.48 -8.31 10.74
N LEU A 232 0.71 -8.62 9.45
CA LEU A 232 0.09 -7.93 8.32
C LEU A 232 -0.42 -8.94 7.29
N THR A 233 -1.75 -9.05 7.16
CA THR A 233 -2.43 -10.02 6.29
C THR A 233 -3.13 -9.39 5.10
N SER A 234 -2.66 -8.22 4.67
CA SER A 234 -3.25 -7.43 3.59
C SER A 234 -3.34 -8.20 2.28
N GLU A 235 -4.42 -7.97 1.54
CA GLU A 235 -4.61 -8.51 0.18
C GLU A 235 -3.71 -7.82 -0.85
N TYR A 236 -3.37 -6.57 -0.60
CA TYR A 236 -2.45 -5.76 -1.41
C TYR A 236 -1.96 -4.55 -0.61
N GLU A 237 -0.73 -4.13 -0.91
CA GLU A 237 -0.11 -2.91 -0.37
C GLU A 237 0.57 -2.11 -1.49
N GLY A 238 0.80 -0.83 -1.20
CA GLY A 238 1.67 -0.01 -2.04
C GLY A 238 3.14 -0.31 -1.76
N PHE A 239 3.56 -0.12 -0.52
CA PHE A 239 4.93 -0.39 -0.08
C PHE A 239 4.96 -1.16 1.25
N GLY A 240 3.99 -0.91 2.14
CA GLY A 240 3.98 -1.53 3.47
C GLY A 240 4.76 -0.71 4.50
N LEU A 241 4.52 0.62 4.55
CA LEU A 241 5.21 1.51 5.50
C LEU A 241 5.18 1.01 6.94
N VAL A 242 4.07 0.43 7.39
CA VAL A 242 3.94 -0.12 8.74
C VAL A 242 4.96 -1.23 9.04
N VAL A 243 5.43 -1.94 8.00
CA VAL A 243 6.46 -2.98 8.14
C VAL A 243 7.80 -2.34 8.44
N VAL A 244 8.25 -1.39 7.61
CA VAL A 244 9.54 -0.72 7.83
C VAL A 244 9.54 0.14 9.10
N GLU A 245 8.40 0.75 9.45
CA GLU A 245 8.23 1.44 10.72
C GLU A 245 8.41 0.48 11.90
N ALA A 246 7.72 -0.66 11.90
CA ALA A 246 7.84 -1.66 12.96
C ALA A 246 9.28 -2.20 13.08
N MET A 247 9.91 -2.54 11.95
CA MET A 247 11.30 -3.01 11.92
C MET A 247 12.27 -1.98 12.48
N SER A 248 12.05 -0.68 12.26
CA SER A 248 12.91 0.38 12.82
C SER A 248 12.84 0.48 14.35
N PHE A 249 11.84 -0.15 14.97
CA PHE A 249 11.72 -0.29 16.42
C PHE A 249 12.04 -1.72 16.90
N GLY A 250 12.62 -2.58 16.07
CA GLY A 250 12.95 -3.96 16.42
C GLY A 250 11.74 -4.87 16.62
N VAL A 251 10.62 -4.58 15.95
CA VAL A 251 9.45 -5.47 15.91
C VAL A 251 9.60 -6.40 14.73
N ILE A 252 9.45 -7.70 14.95
CA ILE A 252 9.60 -8.73 13.92
C ILE A 252 8.34 -8.79 13.07
N PRO A 253 8.39 -8.52 11.76
CA PRO A 253 7.23 -8.61 10.90
C PRO A 253 6.91 -10.06 10.50
N VAL A 254 5.63 -10.43 10.57
CA VAL A 254 5.03 -11.62 9.98
C VAL A 254 4.01 -11.14 8.95
N VAL A 255 4.31 -11.29 7.67
CA VAL A 255 3.59 -10.61 6.59
C VAL A 255 3.14 -11.59 5.53
N TYR A 256 1.93 -11.42 5.03
CA TYR A 256 1.41 -12.18 3.91
C TYR A 256 2.07 -11.71 2.60
N GLY A 257 2.65 -12.64 1.83
CA GLY A 257 3.38 -12.35 0.58
C GLY A 257 2.50 -11.96 -0.60
N SER A 258 1.49 -11.12 -0.35
CA SER A 258 0.46 -10.72 -1.32
C SER A 258 0.88 -9.59 -2.26
N TYR A 259 1.99 -8.92 -1.98
CA TYR A 259 2.53 -7.81 -2.76
C TYR A 259 4.05 -7.92 -2.91
N SER A 260 4.55 -7.51 -4.07
CA SER A 260 5.95 -7.78 -4.42
C SER A 260 6.98 -6.97 -3.62
N ALA A 261 6.62 -5.79 -3.12
CA ALA A 261 7.55 -4.97 -2.34
C ALA A 261 7.95 -5.60 -1.00
N VAL A 262 7.16 -6.53 -0.44
CA VAL A 262 7.50 -7.21 0.80
C VAL A 262 8.83 -7.97 0.69
N TYR A 263 9.12 -8.54 -0.48
CA TYR A 263 10.36 -9.27 -0.76
C TYR A 263 11.59 -8.37 -0.97
N ASP A 264 11.39 -7.06 -1.15
CA ASP A 264 12.46 -6.05 -1.14
C ASP A 264 12.71 -5.48 0.27
N ILE A 265 11.75 -5.69 1.20
CA ILE A 265 11.78 -5.16 2.57
C ILE A 265 12.25 -6.22 3.57
N ILE A 266 11.77 -7.46 3.44
CA ILE A 266 12.01 -8.55 4.39
C ILE A 266 12.87 -9.62 3.72
N SER A 267 13.94 -10.00 4.39
CA SER A 267 14.72 -11.21 4.11
C SER A 267 14.10 -12.35 4.91
N ASP A 268 13.29 -13.17 4.24
CA ASP A 268 12.50 -14.22 4.89
C ASP A 268 13.34 -15.16 5.75
N GLY A 269 12.90 -15.37 7.00
CA GLY A 269 13.58 -16.18 7.99
C GLY A 269 14.79 -15.51 8.67
N LEU A 270 15.19 -14.29 8.26
CA LEU A 270 16.31 -13.55 8.83
C LEU A 270 15.86 -12.35 9.68
N ASP A 271 15.12 -11.43 9.09
CA ASP A 271 14.64 -10.20 9.73
C ASP A 271 13.13 -10.08 9.80
N GLY A 272 12.41 -11.12 9.36
CA GLY A 272 10.97 -11.28 9.41
C GLY A 272 10.53 -12.58 8.77
N VAL A 273 9.22 -12.79 8.68
CA VAL A 273 8.61 -13.98 8.07
C VAL A 273 7.63 -13.56 6.98
N ILE A 274 7.78 -14.13 5.78
CA ILE A 274 6.86 -13.93 4.67
C ILE A 274 6.03 -15.21 4.49
N LEU A 275 4.76 -15.13 4.85
CA LEU A 275 3.84 -16.26 4.67
C LEU A 275 3.43 -16.39 3.20
N PRO A 276 3.37 -17.62 2.66
CA PRO A 276 2.97 -17.86 1.27
C PRO A 276 1.58 -17.27 0.97
N TYR A 277 1.47 -16.51 -0.11
CA TYR A 277 0.18 -15.98 -0.54
C TYR A 277 -0.56 -16.97 -1.43
N ASN A 278 -1.62 -17.57 -0.91
CA ASN A 278 -2.50 -18.41 -1.67
C ASN A 278 -3.75 -17.64 -2.15
N LYS A 279 -3.86 -17.42 -3.47
CA LYS A 279 -5.02 -16.73 -4.07
C LYS A 279 -6.35 -17.50 -3.93
N LYS A 280 -6.33 -18.77 -3.61
CA LYS A 280 -7.53 -19.62 -3.52
C LYS A 280 -8.15 -19.67 -2.12
N GLY A 281 -7.46 -19.20 -1.12
CA GLY A 281 -7.86 -19.16 0.27
C GLY A 281 -6.65 -18.87 1.15
N TYR A 282 -6.85 -18.46 2.38
CA TYR A 282 -5.75 -18.47 3.34
C TYR A 282 -5.76 -19.81 4.06
N ASP A 283 -4.60 -20.42 4.12
CA ASP A 283 -4.40 -21.61 4.94
C ASP A 283 -3.97 -21.13 6.33
N THR A 284 -4.58 -21.70 7.34
CA THR A 284 -4.29 -21.40 8.76
C THR A 284 -3.10 -22.23 9.27
N GLU A 285 -2.19 -22.67 8.36
CA GLU A 285 -0.98 -23.39 8.70
C GLU A 285 0.07 -22.55 9.41
#